data_68b8df7387d509645429e5cd01b5bf09
#
_entry.id   68b8df7387d509645429e5cd01b5bf09
#
_cell.length_a   1.000
_cell.length_b   1.000
_cell.length_c   1.000
_cell.angle_alpha   90.00
_cell.angle_beta   90.00
_cell.angle_gamma   90.00
#
_symmetry.space_group_name_H-M   'P 1'
#
loop_
_entity.id
_entity.type
_entity.pdbx_description
1 polymer ?
#
loop_
_entity_poly.entity_id
_entity_poly.type
_entity_poly.pdbx_seq_one_letter_code
_entity_poly.pdbx_strand_id
1 'polypeptide(L)'
;MPEYQWALSNGDIVSADYNRANDSLSNEQVLAELQTAFQQFGHSAHCEPVNEQLSEVYTISFEDASQSNITVCAKGTTPGGRANLNDEQRTQQKSKYINFAYSKLQAGEPAVQLGIYKRDGQTVFCAWKLKQSSAEAETPISKQIKITTIAQAMKEGFVQQDKGSGEYACAFRKEFIYFYIRNAEWLHGSLVTELSNHTAPLPETGVGDETHEAEQLQMPCYSAGYQSEFPRNRILFGAPGTGKSFTLNHEKDVLLAEGGEYERVTFHPDYSYANFVGTYKPVPCKDNGDKDAITYSYVPGPFMRTY
;
A
#
# COMPACT_ATOMS: atom_id res chain seq x y z
N MET A 1 5.46 -21.22 31.00
CA MET A 1 6.20 -20.30 30.12
C MET A 1 5.39 -19.02 30.01
N PRO A 2 5.94 -17.87 29.71
CA PRO A 2 5.12 -16.67 29.54
C PRO A 2 4.23 -16.86 28.29
N GLU A 3 2.92 -16.74 28.46
CA GLU A 3 1.98 -16.70 27.35
C GLU A 3 2.08 -15.34 26.64
N TYR A 4 2.18 -15.38 25.30
CA TYR A 4 2.20 -14.20 24.45
C TYR A 4 0.88 -14.08 23.70
N GLN A 5 0.50 -12.85 23.35
CA GLN A 5 -0.68 -12.59 22.53
C GLN A 5 -0.35 -12.72 21.04
N TRP A 6 -1.29 -13.27 20.29
CA TRP A 6 -1.20 -13.50 18.86
C TRP A 6 -2.48 -13.05 18.16
N ALA A 7 -2.34 -12.40 17.03
CA ALA A 7 -3.45 -12.06 16.16
C ALA A 7 -3.69 -13.20 15.15
N LEU A 8 -4.89 -13.73 15.12
CA LEU A 8 -5.33 -14.71 14.12
C LEU A 8 -5.74 -14.03 12.81
N SER A 9 -5.88 -14.80 11.75
CA SER A 9 -6.24 -14.30 10.41
C SER A 9 -7.57 -13.54 10.36
N ASN A 10 -8.51 -13.86 11.26
CA ASN A 10 -9.78 -13.16 11.43
C ASN A 10 -9.69 -11.91 12.31
N GLY A 11 -8.49 -11.59 12.82
CA GLY A 11 -8.22 -10.47 13.72
C GLY A 11 -8.63 -10.70 15.18
N ASP A 12 -8.90 -11.93 15.59
CA ASP A 12 -9.05 -12.26 17.01
C ASP A 12 -7.68 -12.37 17.69
N ILE A 13 -7.63 -12.11 18.98
CA ILE A 13 -6.40 -12.19 19.77
C ILE A 13 -6.50 -13.38 20.71
N VAL A 14 -5.49 -14.25 20.65
CA VAL A 14 -5.37 -15.44 21.50
C VAL A 14 -4.05 -15.43 22.26
N SER A 15 -4.02 -16.10 23.40
CA SER A 15 -2.79 -16.34 24.17
C SER A 15 -2.22 -17.72 23.85
N ALA A 16 -0.93 -17.78 23.55
CA ALA A 16 -0.23 -19.04 23.30
C ALA A 16 1.27 -18.89 23.61
N ASP A 17 1.93 -20.03 23.78
CA ASP A 17 3.38 -20.10 23.91
C ASP A 17 4.09 -19.68 22.62
N TYR A 18 5.29 -19.16 22.76
CA TYR A 18 6.18 -18.86 21.64
C TYR A 18 7.16 -20.02 21.42
N ASN A 19 7.16 -20.57 20.21
CA ASN A 19 8.14 -21.54 19.77
C ASN A 19 8.96 -20.95 18.61
N ARG A 20 10.21 -20.60 18.89
CA ARG A 20 11.09 -19.94 17.90
C ARG A 20 11.19 -20.72 16.58
N ALA A 21 11.22 -22.05 16.63
CA ALA A 21 11.37 -22.87 15.43
C ALA A 21 10.15 -22.78 14.49
N ASN A 22 8.96 -22.60 15.06
CA ASN A 22 7.71 -22.60 14.31
C ASN A 22 7.15 -21.20 14.06
N ASP A 23 7.45 -20.25 14.97
CA ASP A 23 6.82 -18.92 14.98
C ASP A 23 7.76 -17.81 14.48
N SER A 24 9.02 -18.13 14.10
CA SER A 24 9.95 -17.16 13.49
C SER A 24 10.11 -17.42 12.01
N LEU A 25 10.08 -16.38 11.20
CA LEU A 25 10.35 -16.48 9.76
C LEU A 25 11.85 -16.54 9.47
N SER A 26 12.26 -17.47 8.63
CA SER A 26 13.60 -17.46 8.01
C SER A 26 13.72 -16.34 6.96
N ASN A 27 14.95 -15.99 6.57
CA ASN A 27 15.17 -15.00 5.50
C ASN A 27 14.54 -15.42 4.17
N GLU A 28 14.52 -16.72 3.87
CA GLU A 28 13.85 -17.26 2.67
C GLU A 28 12.33 -17.07 2.73
N GLN A 29 11.74 -17.28 3.91
CA GLN A 29 10.30 -17.04 4.10
C GLN A 29 9.98 -15.55 4.03
N VAL A 30 10.82 -14.67 4.58
CA VAL A 30 10.70 -13.21 4.44
C VAL A 30 10.74 -12.81 2.97
N LEU A 31 11.71 -13.33 2.20
CA LEU A 31 11.81 -13.08 0.76
C LEU A 31 10.56 -13.53 0.00
N ALA A 32 10.02 -14.71 0.32
CA ALA A 32 8.80 -15.23 -0.32
C ALA A 32 7.58 -14.34 -0.04
N GLU A 33 7.44 -13.80 1.18
CA GLU A 33 6.37 -12.86 1.53
C GLU A 33 6.51 -11.53 0.79
N LEU A 34 7.74 -10.99 0.68
CA LEU A 34 8.01 -9.81 -0.13
C LEU A 34 7.68 -10.04 -1.60
N GLN A 35 8.18 -11.15 -2.18
CA GLN A 35 7.90 -11.51 -3.57
C GLN A 35 6.37 -11.58 -3.83
N THR A 36 5.64 -12.24 -2.94
CA THR A 36 4.17 -12.34 -3.04
C THR A 36 3.49 -10.98 -2.95
N ALA A 37 3.98 -10.08 -2.08
CA ALA A 37 3.39 -8.77 -1.91
C ALA A 37 3.65 -7.85 -3.11
N PHE A 38 4.86 -7.88 -3.68
CA PHE A 38 5.23 -7.01 -4.79
C PHE A 38 4.76 -7.49 -6.17
N GLN A 39 4.46 -8.78 -6.33
CA GLN A 39 3.91 -9.34 -7.59
C GLN A 39 2.40 -9.10 -7.78
N GLN A 40 1.73 -8.42 -6.86
CA GLN A 40 0.30 -8.14 -6.99
C GLN A 40 0.01 -7.08 -8.06
N PHE A 41 -1.26 -7.05 -8.49
CA PHE A 41 -1.78 -6.06 -9.44
C PHE A 41 -1.09 -6.06 -10.81
N GLY A 42 -0.53 -7.20 -11.23
CA GLY A 42 0.10 -7.32 -12.54
C GLY A 42 1.52 -6.72 -12.64
N HIS A 43 2.10 -6.32 -11.51
CA HIS A 43 3.50 -5.89 -11.49
C HIS A 43 4.44 -7.09 -11.62
N SER A 44 5.31 -7.06 -12.61
CA SER A 44 6.42 -8.00 -12.74
C SER A 44 7.59 -7.55 -11.85
N ALA A 45 7.47 -7.83 -10.56
CA ALA A 45 8.49 -7.50 -9.57
C ALA A 45 9.37 -8.72 -9.28
N HIS A 46 10.66 -8.48 -9.11
CA HIS A 46 11.63 -9.47 -8.67
C HIS A 46 12.29 -9.01 -7.36
N CYS A 47 12.25 -9.87 -6.34
CA CYS A 47 12.82 -9.60 -5.04
C CYS A 47 14.06 -10.47 -4.81
N GLU A 48 15.18 -9.86 -4.46
CA GLU A 48 16.41 -10.58 -4.14
C GLU A 48 17.15 -9.94 -2.96
N PRO A 49 17.90 -10.70 -2.16
CA PRO A 49 18.77 -10.12 -1.15
C PRO A 49 19.90 -9.32 -1.83
N VAL A 50 20.26 -8.18 -1.25
CA VAL A 50 21.33 -7.31 -1.80
C VAL A 50 22.65 -8.06 -1.92
N ASN A 51 23.05 -8.77 -0.86
CA ASN A 51 24.21 -9.69 -0.83
C ASN A 51 24.20 -10.50 0.48
N GLU A 52 25.11 -11.45 0.63
CA GLU A 52 25.23 -12.30 1.83
C GLU A 52 25.51 -11.52 3.12
N GLN A 53 26.23 -10.40 3.05
CA GLN A 53 26.56 -9.57 4.21
C GLN A 53 25.39 -8.72 4.68
N LEU A 54 24.43 -8.46 3.79
CA LEU A 54 23.21 -7.69 4.01
C LEU A 54 21.97 -8.59 3.89
N SER A 55 21.98 -9.73 4.55
CA SER A 55 21.01 -10.82 4.41
C SER A 55 19.56 -10.48 4.81
N GLU A 56 19.32 -9.34 5.45
CA GLU A 56 17.99 -8.82 5.80
C GLU A 56 17.63 -7.56 5.00
N VAL A 57 18.39 -7.28 3.92
CA VAL A 57 18.12 -6.17 3.00
C VAL A 57 17.88 -6.73 1.62
N TYR A 58 16.78 -6.34 1.03
CA TYR A 58 16.30 -6.84 -0.25
C TYR A 58 16.16 -5.71 -1.25
N THR A 59 16.49 -5.97 -2.51
CA THR A 59 16.18 -5.11 -3.65
C THR A 59 14.96 -5.66 -4.35
N ILE A 60 14.01 -4.78 -4.61
CA ILE A 60 12.84 -5.05 -5.43
C ILE A 60 13.05 -4.33 -6.76
N SER A 61 13.23 -5.08 -7.82
CA SER A 61 13.37 -4.57 -9.18
C SER A 61 12.12 -4.87 -10.01
N PHE A 62 11.89 -4.09 -11.03
CA PHE A 62 10.73 -4.22 -11.93
C PHE A 62 11.21 -4.44 -13.37
N GLU A 63 10.45 -5.21 -14.14
CA GLU A 63 10.71 -5.36 -15.58
C GLU A 63 10.51 -4.05 -16.34
N ASP A 64 9.59 -3.20 -15.86
CA ASP A 64 9.38 -1.86 -16.38
C ASP A 64 10.49 -0.92 -15.88
N ALA A 65 11.38 -0.55 -16.78
CA ALA A 65 12.52 0.34 -16.52
C ALA A 65 12.12 1.76 -16.06
N SER A 66 10.85 2.15 -16.22
CA SER A 66 10.33 3.43 -15.69
C SER A 66 10.13 3.41 -14.17
N GLN A 67 10.10 2.22 -13.56
CA GLN A 67 9.94 2.07 -12.12
C GLN A 67 11.29 1.98 -11.43
N SER A 68 11.49 2.85 -10.43
CA SER A 68 12.69 2.82 -9.59
C SER A 68 12.72 1.56 -8.72
N ASN A 69 13.89 1.00 -8.53
CA ASN A 69 14.10 -0.08 -7.57
C ASN A 69 13.76 0.38 -6.16
N ILE A 70 13.29 -0.56 -5.34
CA ILE A 70 12.92 -0.29 -3.94
C ILE A 70 13.87 -1.09 -3.05
N THR A 71 14.43 -0.45 -2.04
CA THR A 71 15.25 -1.13 -1.01
C THR A 71 14.40 -1.40 0.22
N VAL A 72 14.32 -2.65 0.64
CA VAL A 72 13.52 -3.08 1.80
C VAL A 72 14.43 -3.74 2.83
N CYS A 73 14.58 -3.12 4.01
CA CYS A 73 15.17 -3.77 5.17
C CYS A 73 14.05 -4.52 5.91
N ALA A 74 14.01 -5.85 5.80
CA ALA A 74 12.88 -6.65 6.31
C ALA A 74 13.32 -7.86 7.14
N LYS A 75 12.51 -8.19 8.18
CA LYS A 75 12.68 -9.36 9.03
C LYS A 75 11.35 -9.79 9.63
N GLY A 76 11.21 -11.09 9.93
CA GLY A 76 10.08 -11.59 10.69
C GLY A 76 9.94 -10.93 12.07
N THR A 77 8.70 -10.73 12.53
CA THR A 77 8.44 -10.30 13.90
C THR A 77 8.45 -11.49 14.86
N THR A 78 8.73 -11.21 16.12
CA THR A 78 8.66 -12.15 17.23
C THR A 78 8.06 -11.46 18.45
N PRO A 79 7.52 -12.18 19.43
CA PRO A 79 7.08 -11.59 20.69
C PRO A 79 8.13 -10.72 21.36
N GLY A 80 7.70 -9.64 22.01
CA GLY A 80 8.55 -8.56 22.50
C GLY A 80 9.60 -8.93 23.56
N GLY A 81 9.49 -10.10 24.17
CA GLY A 81 10.47 -10.62 25.13
C GLY A 81 10.46 -9.95 26.49
N ARG A 82 9.57 -9.00 26.77
CA ARG A 82 9.33 -8.43 28.09
C ARG A 82 8.17 -9.13 28.75
N ALA A 83 8.35 -9.73 29.91
CA ALA A 83 7.33 -10.52 30.60
C ALA A 83 6.05 -9.73 30.93
N ASN A 84 6.14 -8.43 31.07
CA ASN A 84 5.01 -7.52 31.35
C ASN A 84 4.41 -6.87 30.09
N LEU A 85 4.90 -7.18 28.90
CA LEU A 85 4.43 -6.67 27.60
C LEU A 85 4.25 -7.82 26.61
N ASN A 86 3.40 -8.76 26.99
CA ASN A 86 3.09 -9.95 26.19
C ASN A 86 2.22 -9.64 24.93
N ASP A 87 1.75 -8.40 24.83
CA ASP A 87 0.93 -7.85 23.76
C ASP A 87 1.79 -7.14 22.67
N GLU A 88 3.12 -7.25 22.73
CA GLU A 88 4.02 -6.64 21.75
C GLU A 88 4.64 -7.67 20.80
N GLN A 89 4.63 -7.33 19.53
CA GLN A 89 5.48 -7.93 18.51
C GLN A 89 6.65 -7.00 18.20
N ARG A 90 7.81 -7.57 17.93
CA ARG A 90 9.01 -6.79 17.58
C ARG A 90 9.76 -7.39 16.41
N THR A 91 10.45 -6.54 15.67
CA THR A 91 11.56 -6.94 14.80
C THR A 91 12.88 -6.45 15.37
N GLN A 92 13.96 -7.18 15.13
CA GLN A 92 15.31 -6.81 15.53
C GLN A 92 16.23 -6.93 14.32
N GLN A 93 16.65 -5.79 13.81
CA GLN A 93 17.52 -5.69 12.63
C GLN A 93 18.83 -5.02 13.01
N LYS A 94 19.95 -5.47 12.44
CA LYS A 94 21.25 -4.88 12.73
C LYS A 94 21.34 -3.45 12.21
N SER A 95 22.04 -2.59 12.95
CA SER A 95 22.25 -1.18 12.59
C SER A 95 22.77 -1.01 11.16
N LYS A 96 23.71 -1.86 10.72
CA LYS A 96 24.25 -1.83 9.36
C LYS A 96 23.19 -2.01 8.27
N TYR A 97 22.14 -2.84 8.50
CA TYR A 97 21.06 -3.09 7.54
C TYR A 97 20.15 -1.86 7.41
N ILE A 98 19.81 -1.27 8.57
CA ILE A 98 19.01 -0.06 8.64
C ILE A 98 19.76 1.11 7.97
N ASN A 99 21.05 1.26 8.26
CA ASN A 99 21.86 2.34 7.70
C ASN A 99 22.08 2.18 6.20
N PHE A 100 22.19 0.96 5.68
CA PHE A 100 22.24 0.73 4.24
C PHE A 100 20.94 1.18 3.57
N ALA A 101 19.77 0.75 4.08
CA ALA A 101 18.48 1.18 3.54
C ALA A 101 18.31 2.71 3.66
N TYR A 102 18.74 3.29 4.79
CA TYR A 102 18.69 4.74 4.98
C TYR A 102 19.58 5.51 3.97
N SER A 103 20.77 4.98 3.65
CA SER A 103 21.64 5.61 2.63
C SER A 103 21.00 5.63 1.24
N LYS A 104 20.22 4.61 0.90
CA LYS A 104 19.43 4.57 -0.34
C LYS A 104 18.34 5.63 -0.35
N LEU A 105 17.61 5.78 0.76
CA LEU A 105 16.61 6.83 0.92
C LEU A 105 17.22 8.22 0.77
N GLN A 106 18.40 8.46 1.34
CA GLN A 106 19.12 9.73 1.21
C GLN A 106 19.63 10.00 -0.21
N ALA A 107 19.84 8.94 -1.00
CA ALA A 107 20.19 9.06 -2.42
C ALA A 107 18.97 9.29 -3.33
N GLY A 108 17.75 9.44 -2.76
CA GLY A 108 16.52 9.62 -3.50
C GLY A 108 15.89 8.31 -4.01
N GLU A 109 16.42 7.16 -3.61
CA GLU A 109 15.84 5.85 -3.95
C GLU A 109 14.79 5.46 -2.89
N PRO A 110 13.62 4.91 -3.27
CA PRO A 110 12.63 4.44 -2.31
C PRO A 110 13.22 3.37 -1.39
N ALA A 111 13.16 3.58 -0.07
CA ALA A 111 13.66 2.64 0.91
C ALA A 111 12.80 2.62 2.16
N VAL A 112 12.55 1.41 2.72
CA VAL A 112 11.65 1.22 3.87
C VAL A 112 12.19 0.18 4.86
N GLN A 113 11.72 0.26 6.12
CA GLN A 113 11.98 -0.71 7.17
C GLN A 113 10.70 -1.45 7.51
N LEU A 114 10.71 -2.79 7.38
CA LEU A 114 9.55 -3.63 7.59
C LEU A 114 9.81 -4.75 8.60
N GLY A 115 8.80 -5.05 9.41
CA GLY A 115 8.63 -6.31 10.12
C GLY A 115 7.55 -7.14 9.44
N ILE A 116 7.67 -8.46 9.39
CA ILE A 116 6.67 -9.33 8.80
C ILE A 116 6.09 -10.22 9.87
N TYR A 117 4.82 -10.01 10.17
CA TYR A 117 4.01 -10.88 11.01
C TYR A 117 3.23 -11.86 10.13
N LYS A 118 3.36 -13.16 10.41
CA LYS A 118 2.63 -14.20 9.67
C LYS A 118 1.97 -15.18 10.65
N ARG A 119 0.67 -15.40 10.49
CA ARG A 119 -0.10 -16.38 11.25
C ARG A 119 -1.26 -16.90 10.40
N ASP A 120 -1.53 -18.20 10.48
CA ASP A 120 -2.66 -18.87 9.80
C ASP A 120 -2.75 -18.54 8.30
N GLY A 121 -1.60 -18.48 7.62
CA GLY A 121 -1.53 -18.15 6.18
C GLY A 121 -1.73 -16.68 5.82
N GLN A 122 -2.03 -15.83 6.79
CA GLN A 122 -2.15 -14.38 6.59
C GLN A 122 -0.88 -13.64 7.01
N THR A 123 -0.56 -12.60 6.26
CA THR A 123 0.62 -11.76 6.46
C THR A 123 0.22 -10.32 6.69
N VAL A 124 0.78 -9.72 7.73
CA VAL A 124 0.72 -8.27 8.01
C VAL A 124 2.13 -7.71 8.01
N PHE A 125 2.35 -6.68 7.23
CA PHE A 125 3.57 -5.89 7.25
C PHE A 125 3.47 -4.85 8.35
N CYS A 126 4.50 -4.78 9.18
CA CYS A 126 4.66 -3.79 10.23
C CYS A 126 5.77 -2.83 9.82
N ALA A 127 5.52 -1.54 9.83
CA ALA A 127 6.44 -0.56 9.30
C ALA A 127 6.71 0.57 10.28
N TRP A 128 7.94 1.07 10.26
CA TRP A 128 8.39 2.18 11.09
C TRP A 128 9.18 3.17 10.24
N LYS A 129 9.20 4.43 10.68
CA LYS A 129 10.01 5.45 10.01
C LYS A 129 11.45 4.99 9.93
N LEU A 130 11.97 4.92 8.71
CA LEU A 130 13.37 4.60 8.46
C LEU A 130 14.24 5.78 8.91
N LYS A 131 15.11 5.54 9.89
CA LYS A 131 16.00 6.56 10.47
C LYS A 131 17.40 6.00 10.54
N GLN A 132 18.39 6.87 10.40
CA GLN A 132 19.78 6.50 10.63
C GLN A 132 19.98 6.03 12.07
N SER A 133 20.71 4.94 12.22
CA SER A 133 21.14 4.43 13.52
C SER A 133 22.57 4.91 13.83
N SER A 134 22.76 5.44 15.03
CA SER A 134 24.10 5.78 15.55
C SER A 134 24.80 4.62 16.26
N ALA A 135 24.14 3.47 16.37
CA ALA A 135 24.71 2.29 17.01
C ALA A 135 25.77 1.62 16.11
N GLU A 136 26.63 0.83 16.72
CA GLU A 136 27.61 0.00 15.99
C GLU A 136 26.94 -0.93 14.98
N ALA A 137 27.64 -1.29 13.91
CA ALA A 137 27.11 -2.01 12.75
C ALA A 137 26.35 -3.29 13.10
N GLU A 138 26.85 -4.09 14.03
CA GLU A 138 26.25 -5.37 14.42
C GLU A 138 25.21 -5.25 15.54
N THR A 139 25.01 -4.05 16.10
CA THR A 139 24.02 -3.83 17.17
C THR A 139 22.60 -4.02 16.65
N PRO A 140 21.79 -4.88 17.29
CA PRO A 140 20.40 -5.06 16.92
C PRO A 140 19.54 -3.90 17.40
N ILE A 141 18.83 -3.28 16.48
CA ILE A 141 17.86 -2.21 16.74
C ILE A 141 16.47 -2.83 16.78
N SER A 142 15.79 -2.67 17.91
CA SER A 142 14.42 -3.19 18.09
C SER A 142 13.37 -2.15 17.72
N LYS A 143 12.37 -2.60 16.97
CA LYS A 143 11.14 -1.86 16.69
C LYS A 143 9.94 -2.70 17.12
N GLN A 144 9.00 -2.09 17.83
CA GLN A 144 7.86 -2.79 18.42
C GLN A 144 6.53 -2.25 17.87
N ILE A 145 5.54 -3.13 17.83
CA ILE A 145 4.15 -2.81 17.49
C ILE A 145 3.22 -3.64 18.37
N LYS A 146 2.04 -3.10 18.70
CA LYS A 146 1.05 -3.81 19.50
C LYS A 146 0.35 -4.90 18.69
N ILE A 147 0.05 -6.02 19.33
CA ILE A 147 -0.71 -7.10 18.70
C ILE A 147 -2.13 -6.66 18.31
N THR A 148 -2.72 -5.73 19.08
CA THR A 148 -4.03 -5.12 18.76
C THR A 148 -4.00 -4.38 17.42
N THR A 149 -2.91 -3.68 17.11
CA THR A 149 -2.73 -2.99 15.81
C THR A 149 -2.62 -3.99 14.67
N ILE A 150 -1.89 -5.10 14.86
CA ILE A 150 -1.80 -6.18 13.88
C ILE A 150 -3.16 -6.84 13.66
N ALA A 151 -3.87 -7.15 14.75
CA ALA A 151 -5.21 -7.75 14.72
C ALA A 151 -6.22 -6.85 13.99
N GLN A 152 -6.14 -5.54 14.22
CA GLN A 152 -6.98 -4.55 13.55
C GLN A 152 -6.62 -4.46 12.06
N ALA A 153 -5.32 -4.51 11.70
CA ALA A 153 -4.89 -4.54 10.30
C ALA A 153 -5.35 -5.80 9.55
N MET A 154 -5.45 -6.96 10.23
CA MET A 154 -6.06 -8.17 9.67
C MET A 154 -7.51 -7.92 9.20
N LYS A 155 -8.29 -7.14 9.97
CA LYS A 155 -9.69 -6.80 9.68
C LYS A 155 -9.83 -5.65 8.69
N GLU A 156 -9.13 -4.56 8.90
CA GLU A 156 -9.34 -3.27 8.23
C GLU A 156 -8.39 -3.04 7.04
N GLY A 157 -7.32 -3.81 6.96
CA GLY A 157 -6.33 -3.73 5.87
C GLY A 157 -5.15 -2.83 6.16
N PHE A 158 -5.34 -1.61 6.67
CA PHE A 158 -4.30 -0.63 7.00
C PHE A 158 -4.62 0.10 8.30
N VAL A 159 -3.69 0.12 9.25
CA VAL A 159 -3.85 0.75 10.57
C VAL A 159 -2.55 1.43 10.99
N GLN A 160 -2.66 2.55 11.68
CA GLN A 160 -1.54 3.25 12.30
C GLN A 160 -1.62 3.16 13.82
N GLN A 161 -0.49 2.91 14.46
CA GLN A 161 -0.33 2.95 15.91
C GLN A 161 0.45 4.21 16.28
N ASP A 162 -0.13 5.05 17.13
CA ASP A 162 0.57 6.19 17.73
C ASP A 162 1.72 5.68 18.63
N LYS A 163 2.93 6.19 18.37
CA LYS A 163 4.14 5.90 19.14
C LYS A 163 4.50 7.05 20.08
N GLY A 164 3.69 8.09 20.08
CA GLY A 164 3.95 9.35 20.78
C GLY A 164 4.82 10.31 19.95
N SER A 165 4.83 11.57 20.37
CA SER A 165 5.62 12.64 19.73
C SER A 165 5.33 12.85 18.23
N GLY A 166 4.09 12.53 17.77
CA GLY A 166 3.70 12.67 16.36
C GLY A 166 4.32 11.62 15.44
N GLU A 167 4.81 10.50 15.97
CA GLU A 167 5.31 9.40 15.18
C GLU A 167 4.35 8.22 15.20
N TYR A 168 4.09 7.63 14.04
CA TYR A 168 3.20 6.49 13.86
C TYR A 168 3.97 5.27 13.34
N ALA A 169 3.64 4.09 13.87
CA ALA A 169 3.98 2.81 13.24
C ALA A 169 2.77 2.35 12.40
N CYS A 170 3.02 1.71 11.26
CA CYS A 170 1.95 1.21 10.39
C CYS A 170 1.89 -0.31 10.46
N ALA A 171 0.67 -0.87 10.39
CA ALA A 171 0.42 -2.28 10.15
C ALA A 171 -0.53 -2.41 8.97
N PHE A 172 -0.20 -3.27 8.00
CA PHE A 172 -1.02 -3.39 6.79
C PHE A 172 -0.88 -4.76 6.12
N ARG A 173 -1.94 -5.17 5.44
CA ARG A 173 -1.92 -6.38 4.62
C ARG A 173 -1.18 -6.13 3.31
N LYS A 174 -0.79 -7.21 2.61
CA LYS A 174 0.05 -7.16 1.41
C LYS A 174 -0.49 -6.26 0.29
N GLU A 175 -1.81 -6.14 0.15
CA GLU A 175 -2.43 -5.29 -0.89
C GLU A 175 -2.16 -3.79 -0.72
N PHE A 176 -1.68 -3.37 0.44
CA PHE A 176 -1.33 -1.98 0.73
C PHE A 176 0.17 -1.66 0.57
N ILE A 177 1.00 -2.62 0.12
CA ILE A 177 2.46 -2.44 0.06
C ILE A 177 2.86 -1.24 -0.81
N TYR A 178 2.28 -1.09 -1.99
CA TYR A 178 2.57 0.03 -2.89
C TYR A 178 2.04 1.36 -2.36
N PHE A 179 0.84 1.35 -1.76
CA PHE A 179 0.31 2.54 -1.07
C PHE A 179 1.26 2.99 0.04
N TYR A 180 1.71 2.06 0.88
CA TYR A 180 2.64 2.36 1.97
C TYR A 180 3.95 2.95 1.43
N ILE A 181 4.60 2.31 0.46
CA ILE A 181 5.90 2.76 -0.07
C ILE A 181 5.82 4.18 -0.63
N ARG A 182 4.77 4.49 -1.40
CA ARG A 182 4.58 5.82 -1.98
C ARG A 182 4.37 6.91 -0.94
N ASN A 183 3.84 6.56 0.22
CA ASN A 183 3.45 7.50 1.27
C ASN A 183 4.23 7.31 2.58
N ALA A 184 5.30 6.49 2.59
CA ALA A 184 5.98 6.06 3.81
C ALA A 184 6.47 7.22 4.67
N GLU A 185 7.04 8.27 4.08
CA GLU A 185 7.53 9.42 4.82
C GLU A 185 6.39 10.17 5.52
N TRP A 186 5.31 10.40 4.81
CA TRP A 186 4.12 11.08 5.33
C TRP A 186 3.40 10.24 6.39
N LEU A 187 3.17 8.94 6.14
CA LEU A 187 2.43 8.04 7.03
C LEU A 187 3.05 7.87 8.42
N HIS A 188 4.33 8.15 8.58
CA HIS A 188 4.98 8.11 9.89
C HIS A 188 4.94 9.44 10.64
N GLY A 189 4.40 10.50 10.05
CA GLY A 189 4.24 11.82 10.67
C GLY A 189 2.79 12.33 10.72
N SER A 190 1.85 11.65 10.06
CA SER A 190 0.44 12.07 9.94
C SER A 190 -0.50 10.87 9.92
N LEU A 191 -1.73 11.06 10.35
CA LEU A 191 -2.76 10.03 10.29
C LEU A 191 -3.29 9.85 8.87
N VAL A 192 -3.55 8.61 8.48
CA VAL A 192 -4.13 8.28 7.16
C VAL A 192 -5.50 8.94 6.94
N THR A 193 -6.24 9.20 7.99
CA THR A 193 -7.51 9.93 7.96
C THR A 193 -7.37 11.40 7.58
N GLU A 194 -6.15 11.96 7.63
CA GLU A 194 -5.85 13.35 7.25
C GLU A 194 -5.50 13.48 5.76
N LEU A 195 -5.41 12.35 5.01
CA LEU A 195 -5.11 12.32 3.57
C LEU A 195 -6.06 13.16 2.72
N SER A 196 -7.30 13.34 3.14
CA SER A 196 -8.28 14.17 2.44
C SER A 196 -7.93 15.66 2.41
N ASN A 197 -6.97 16.11 3.24
CA ASN A 197 -6.56 17.50 3.37
C ASN A 197 -5.15 17.79 2.80
N HIS A 198 -4.41 16.76 2.37
CA HIS A 198 -3.07 16.92 1.82
C HIS A 198 -3.05 16.64 0.32
N THR A 199 -3.21 17.69 -0.48
CA THR A 199 -2.49 17.79 -1.76
C THR A 199 -1.02 17.97 -1.37
N ALA A 200 -0.19 16.94 -1.57
CA ALA A 200 1.26 17.10 -1.40
C ALA A 200 1.72 18.26 -2.30
N PRO A 201 2.41 19.29 -1.78
CA PRO A 201 3.03 20.27 -2.64
C PRO A 201 4.07 19.55 -3.48
N LEU A 202 3.96 19.66 -4.79
CA LEU A 202 5.03 19.31 -5.70
C LEU A 202 6.28 20.09 -5.26
N PRO A 203 7.48 19.49 -5.25
CA PRO A 203 8.70 20.22 -4.94
C PRO A 203 8.80 21.38 -5.91
N GLU A 204 8.85 22.60 -5.37
CA GLU A 204 9.18 23.80 -6.15
C GLU A 204 10.59 23.61 -6.72
N THR A 205 10.68 23.36 -8.01
CA THR A 205 11.95 23.38 -8.73
C THR A 205 12.43 24.82 -8.76
N GLY A 206 13.43 25.11 -7.93
CA GLY A 206 14.20 26.34 -8.02
C GLY A 206 14.77 26.47 -9.43
N VAL A 207 14.51 27.62 -10.03
CA VAL A 207 15.02 28.02 -11.35
C VAL A 207 16.54 28.08 -11.30
N GLY A 208 17.17 27.11 -11.94
CA GLY A 208 18.59 27.13 -12.33
C GLY A 208 18.67 26.84 -13.83
N ASP A 209 19.03 27.84 -14.57
CA ASP A 209 19.21 27.87 -16.02
C ASP A 209 20.29 26.85 -16.44
N GLU A 210 19.92 25.80 -17.20
CA GLU A 210 20.76 25.20 -18.24
C GLU A 210 19.98 24.16 -19.04
N THR A 211 20.00 24.35 -20.35
CA THR A 211 19.37 23.60 -21.43
C THR A 211 19.78 22.13 -21.50
N HIS A 212 18.84 21.23 -21.26
CA HIS A 212 18.75 19.94 -21.92
C HIS A 212 17.28 19.56 -22.09
N GLU A 213 16.84 19.40 -23.33
CA GLU A 213 15.51 18.90 -23.70
C GLU A 213 15.34 17.47 -23.15
N ALA A 214 14.73 17.38 -21.97
CA ALA A 214 14.12 16.14 -21.50
C ALA A 214 12.62 16.26 -21.78
N GLU A 215 12.09 15.40 -22.63
CA GLU A 215 10.64 15.23 -22.79
C GLU A 215 10.01 14.98 -21.42
N GLN A 216 9.45 16.04 -20.86
CA GLN A 216 8.61 15.92 -19.67
C GLN A 216 7.35 15.14 -20.08
N LEU A 217 7.27 13.90 -19.64
CA LEU A 217 5.99 13.19 -19.56
C LEU A 217 5.08 14.01 -18.62
N GLN A 218 4.32 14.93 -19.20
CA GLN A 218 3.25 15.62 -18.51
C GLN A 218 2.22 14.56 -18.10
N MET A 219 2.22 14.20 -16.82
CA MET A 219 1.08 13.51 -16.25
C MET A 219 -0.14 14.38 -16.49
N PRO A 220 -1.20 13.87 -17.13
CA PRO A 220 -2.39 14.67 -17.38
C PRO A 220 -2.96 15.14 -16.05
N CYS A 221 -2.89 16.43 -15.81
CA CYS A 221 -3.51 17.06 -14.65
C CYS A 221 -4.99 17.28 -15.00
N TYR A 222 -5.84 16.37 -14.55
CA TYR A 222 -7.28 16.51 -14.73
C TYR A 222 -7.81 17.51 -13.71
N SER A 223 -8.19 18.67 -14.18
CA SER A 223 -8.98 19.64 -13.40
C SER A 223 -10.42 19.52 -13.82
N ALA A 224 -11.30 19.16 -12.91
CA ALA A 224 -12.73 19.10 -13.19
C ALA A 224 -13.36 20.51 -13.35
N GLY A 225 -12.64 21.58 -13.07
CA GLY A 225 -13.17 22.95 -13.10
C GLY A 225 -14.25 23.24 -12.07
N TYR A 226 -14.58 22.24 -11.24
CA TYR A 226 -15.67 22.27 -10.26
C TYR A 226 -15.11 22.06 -8.85
N GLN A 227 -15.46 22.96 -7.93
CA GLN A 227 -15.16 22.79 -6.50
C GLN A 227 -16.38 22.18 -5.81
N SER A 228 -16.27 20.91 -5.45
CA SER A 228 -17.29 20.20 -4.71
C SER A 228 -17.08 20.36 -3.19
N GLU A 229 -18.17 20.56 -2.45
CA GLU A 229 -18.17 20.48 -0.99
C GLU A 229 -17.98 19.03 -0.48
N PHE A 230 -18.08 18.04 -1.39
CA PHE A 230 -17.93 16.63 -1.06
C PHE A 230 -16.56 16.09 -1.48
N PRO A 231 -15.98 15.14 -0.69
CA PRO A 231 -14.74 14.46 -1.09
C PRO A 231 -14.93 13.68 -2.39
N ARG A 232 -13.91 13.64 -3.25
CA ARG A 232 -13.93 12.89 -4.53
C ARG A 232 -14.26 11.41 -4.36
N ASN A 233 -13.70 10.79 -3.32
CA ASN A 233 -13.94 9.39 -2.98
C ASN A 233 -14.63 9.33 -1.63
N ARG A 234 -15.80 8.70 -1.58
CA ARG A 234 -16.58 8.59 -0.36
C ARG A 234 -17.20 7.21 -0.21
N ILE A 235 -17.11 6.67 0.98
CA ILE A 235 -17.72 5.39 1.35
C ILE A 235 -18.74 5.63 2.44
N LEU A 236 -20.02 5.31 2.18
CA LEU A 236 -21.08 5.29 3.18
C LEU A 236 -21.31 3.84 3.62
N PHE A 237 -21.09 3.57 4.89
CA PHE A 237 -21.30 2.25 5.48
C PHE A 237 -22.32 2.30 6.63
N GLY A 238 -22.87 1.15 7.00
CA GLY A 238 -23.85 1.02 8.08
C GLY A 238 -24.90 -0.06 7.80
N ALA A 239 -25.76 -0.34 8.77
CA ALA A 239 -26.80 -1.36 8.68
C ALA A 239 -27.80 -1.08 7.52
N PRO A 240 -28.50 -2.09 6.99
CA PRO A 240 -29.60 -1.90 6.05
C PRO A 240 -30.67 -0.94 6.63
N GLY A 241 -31.25 -0.11 5.79
CA GLY A 241 -32.31 0.82 6.23
C GLY A 241 -31.85 2.14 6.88
N THR A 242 -30.54 2.39 7.04
CA THR A 242 -30.01 3.61 7.67
C THR A 242 -29.97 4.85 6.76
N GLY A 243 -30.64 4.84 5.63
CA GLY A 243 -30.72 6.00 4.73
C GLY A 243 -29.54 6.25 3.83
N LYS A 244 -28.53 5.36 3.77
CA LYS A 244 -27.33 5.53 2.92
C LYS A 244 -27.62 5.91 1.47
N SER A 245 -28.54 5.17 0.83
CA SER A 245 -28.94 5.44 -0.56
C SER A 245 -29.70 6.76 -0.71
N PHE A 246 -30.44 7.17 0.30
CA PHE A 246 -31.13 8.47 0.33
C PHE A 246 -30.10 9.61 0.37
N THR A 247 -29.10 9.51 1.29
CA THR A 247 -28.02 10.48 1.40
C THR A 247 -27.24 10.59 0.08
N LEU A 248 -26.83 9.45 -0.51
CA LEU A 248 -26.12 9.45 -1.79
C LEU A 248 -26.93 10.07 -2.93
N ASN A 249 -28.24 9.81 -2.99
CA ASN A 249 -29.10 10.42 -4.02
C ASN A 249 -29.22 11.93 -3.84
N HIS A 250 -29.36 12.40 -2.59
CA HIS A 250 -29.43 13.83 -2.31
C HIS A 250 -28.14 14.55 -2.68
N GLU A 251 -27.00 14.00 -2.31
CA GLU A 251 -25.68 14.55 -2.64
C GLU A 251 -25.41 14.53 -4.15
N LYS A 252 -25.81 13.44 -4.84
CA LYS A 252 -25.77 13.36 -6.29
C LYS A 252 -26.57 14.51 -6.92
N ASP A 253 -27.80 14.79 -6.44
CA ASP A 253 -28.63 15.84 -7.00
C ASP A 253 -27.99 17.23 -6.82
N VAL A 254 -27.29 17.47 -5.72
CA VAL A 254 -26.49 18.68 -5.51
C VAL A 254 -25.31 18.74 -6.48
N LEU A 255 -24.56 17.65 -6.63
CA LEU A 255 -23.41 17.60 -7.54
C LEU A 255 -23.79 17.78 -9.02
N LEU A 256 -24.97 17.34 -9.43
CA LEU A 256 -25.45 17.43 -10.81
C LEU A 256 -26.23 18.73 -11.10
N ALA A 257 -26.45 19.57 -10.10
CA ALA A 257 -27.20 20.83 -10.26
C ALA A 257 -26.56 21.80 -11.28
N GLU A 258 -25.23 21.74 -11.42
CA GLU A 258 -24.45 22.55 -12.36
C GLU A 258 -24.05 21.81 -13.65
N GLY A 259 -24.59 20.61 -13.85
CA GLY A 259 -24.28 19.72 -14.96
C GLY A 259 -23.39 18.55 -14.53
N GLY A 260 -23.26 17.58 -15.42
CA GLY A 260 -22.48 16.36 -15.20
C GLY A 260 -23.25 15.11 -15.54
N GLU A 261 -22.56 13.99 -15.59
CA GLU A 261 -23.14 12.68 -15.84
C GLU A 261 -23.07 11.80 -14.60
N TYR A 262 -24.07 10.97 -14.42
CA TYR A 262 -24.16 10.05 -13.29
C TYR A 262 -24.49 8.65 -13.77
N GLU A 263 -23.74 7.68 -13.28
CA GLU A 263 -24.05 6.28 -13.51
C GLU A 263 -23.94 5.48 -12.19
N ARG A 264 -24.97 4.68 -11.91
CA ARG A 264 -25.01 3.83 -10.73
C ARG A 264 -24.63 2.41 -11.10
N VAL A 265 -23.62 1.87 -10.44
CA VAL A 265 -23.16 0.50 -10.65
C VAL A 265 -23.30 -0.31 -9.35
N THR A 266 -23.51 -1.62 -9.50
CA THR A 266 -23.51 -2.56 -8.39
C THR A 266 -22.38 -3.56 -8.61
N PHE A 267 -21.43 -3.58 -7.73
CA PHE A 267 -20.35 -4.57 -7.77
C PHE A 267 -20.83 -5.90 -7.22
N HIS A 268 -20.57 -6.96 -7.95
CA HIS A 268 -20.82 -8.35 -7.56
C HIS A 268 -19.56 -9.19 -7.92
N PRO A 269 -19.44 -10.44 -7.44
CA PRO A 269 -18.21 -11.22 -7.63
C PRO A 269 -17.73 -11.34 -9.08
N ASP A 270 -18.67 -11.38 -10.05
CA ASP A 270 -18.35 -11.50 -11.48
C ASP A 270 -18.16 -10.14 -12.17
N TYR A 271 -18.20 -9.02 -11.43
CA TYR A 271 -18.02 -7.69 -12.01
C TYR A 271 -16.54 -7.44 -12.31
N SER A 272 -16.21 -7.46 -13.60
CA SER A 272 -14.84 -7.38 -14.07
C SER A 272 -14.41 -5.95 -14.42
N TYR A 273 -13.11 -5.74 -14.60
CA TYR A 273 -12.54 -4.52 -15.16
C TYR A 273 -13.22 -4.16 -16.51
N ALA A 274 -13.43 -5.16 -17.36
CA ALA A 274 -14.11 -4.98 -18.65
C ALA A 274 -15.54 -4.44 -18.53
N ASN A 275 -16.23 -4.76 -17.43
CA ASN A 275 -17.58 -4.27 -17.17
C ASN A 275 -17.58 -2.84 -16.62
N PHE A 276 -16.54 -2.46 -15.87
CA PHE A 276 -16.46 -1.15 -15.22
C PHE A 276 -15.79 -0.08 -16.08
N VAL A 277 -14.62 -0.38 -16.63
CA VAL A 277 -13.84 0.58 -17.44
C VAL A 277 -14.22 0.48 -18.91
N GLY A 278 -14.28 -0.73 -19.45
CA GLY A 278 -14.61 -0.99 -20.84
C GLY A 278 -13.76 -2.11 -21.43
N THR A 279 -14.11 -2.52 -22.63
CA THR A 279 -13.41 -3.58 -23.35
C THR A 279 -13.65 -3.47 -24.86
N TYR A 280 -12.77 -4.11 -25.64
CA TYR A 280 -13.01 -4.28 -27.06
C TYR A 280 -14.06 -5.36 -27.30
N LYS A 281 -15.07 -5.03 -28.10
CA LYS A 281 -16.14 -5.95 -28.50
C LYS A 281 -16.17 -6.08 -30.02
N PRO A 282 -16.53 -7.26 -30.56
CA PRO A 282 -16.75 -7.43 -31.98
C PRO A 282 -17.95 -6.59 -32.43
N VAL A 283 -17.77 -5.81 -33.46
CA VAL A 283 -18.81 -4.95 -34.07
C VAL A 283 -18.87 -5.29 -35.55
N PRO A 284 -20.06 -5.53 -36.11
CA PRO A 284 -20.20 -5.73 -37.53
C PRO A 284 -19.82 -4.45 -38.29
N CYS A 285 -19.04 -4.60 -39.32
CA CYS A 285 -18.67 -3.53 -40.26
C CYS A 285 -18.77 -4.03 -41.70
N LYS A 286 -18.65 -3.11 -42.64
CA LYS A 286 -18.50 -3.46 -44.05
C LYS A 286 -17.06 -3.22 -44.47
N ASP A 287 -16.47 -4.14 -45.18
CA ASP A 287 -15.16 -3.96 -45.80
C ASP A 287 -15.25 -3.04 -47.04
N ASN A 288 -14.09 -2.71 -47.61
CA ASN A 288 -14.00 -1.88 -48.82
C ASN A 288 -14.69 -2.49 -50.06
N GLY A 289 -15.20 -3.72 -49.97
CA GLY A 289 -15.93 -4.44 -50.99
C GLY A 289 -17.39 -4.66 -50.69
N ASP A 290 -17.97 -3.93 -49.70
CA ASP A 290 -19.35 -4.03 -49.18
C ASP A 290 -19.73 -5.42 -48.63
N LYS A 291 -18.71 -6.25 -48.25
CA LYS A 291 -18.95 -7.53 -47.58
C LYS A 291 -19.03 -7.35 -46.10
N ASP A 292 -19.87 -8.12 -45.44
CA ASP A 292 -19.98 -8.15 -44.01
C ASP A 292 -18.65 -8.66 -43.41
N ALA A 293 -18.07 -7.84 -42.53
CA ALA A 293 -16.86 -8.13 -41.81
C ALA A 293 -17.06 -7.81 -40.31
N ILE A 294 -16.17 -8.29 -39.48
CA ILE A 294 -16.19 -8.01 -38.04
C ILE A 294 -14.92 -7.21 -37.71
N THR A 295 -15.12 -6.06 -37.10
CA THR A 295 -14.04 -5.30 -36.47
C THR A 295 -14.18 -5.32 -34.95
N TYR A 296 -13.18 -4.89 -34.24
CA TYR A 296 -13.23 -4.74 -32.79
C TYR A 296 -13.20 -3.26 -32.43
N SER A 297 -14.24 -2.81 -31.74
CA SER A 297 -14.31 -1.44 -31.23
C SER A 297 -14.30 -1.42 -29.72
N TYR A 298 -13.64 -0.42 -29.14
CA TYR A 298 -13.67 -0.21 -27.71
C TYR A 298 -15.06 0.27 -27.29
N VAL A 299 -15.67 -0.45 -26.34
CA VAL A 299 -16.96 -0.11 -25.74
C VAL A 299 -16.68 0.37 -24.30
N PRO A 300 -16.86 1.67 -24.01
CA PRO A 300 -16.60 2.22 -22.68
C PRO A 300 -17.60 1.66 -21.66
N GLY A 301 -17.09 1.33 -20.49
CA GLY A 301 -17.88 0.97 -19.31
C GLY A 301 -18.39 2.21 -18.55
N PRO A 302 -19.14 2.01 -17.44
CA PRO A 302 -19.69 3.10 -16.63
C PRO A 302 -18.65 4.15 -16.24
N PHE A 303 -17.49 3.72 -15.80
CA PHE A 303 -16.40 4.62 -15.41
C PHE A 303 -15.98 5.56 -16.56
N MET A 304 -15.76 5.00 -17.74
CA MET A 304 -15.30 5.78 -18.90
C MET A 304 -16.42 6.62 -19.54
N ARG A 305 -17.68 6.32 -19.25
CA ARG A 305 -18.82 7.12 -19.77
C ARG A 305 -19.08 8.36 -18.93
N THR A 306 -18.68 8.33 -17.63
CA THR A 306 -18.85 9.46 -16.70
C THR A 306 -17.58 10.28 -16.49
N TYR A 307 -16.49 9.87 -17.12
CA TYR A 307 -15.20 10.53 -17.07
C TYR A 307 -15.02 11.46 -18.27
#